data_7e747a1cb8d4e04761f67575a01508ec
#
_entry.id   7e747a1cb8d4e04761f67575a01508ec
#
_cell.length_a   1.000
_cell.length_b   1.000
_cell.length_c   1.000
_cell.angle_alpha   90.00
_cell.angle_beta   90.00
_cell.angle_gamma   90.00
#
_symmetry.space_group_name_H-M   'P 1'
#
loop_
_entity.id
_entity.type
_entity.pdbx_description
1 polymer ?
#
loop_
_entity_poly.entity_id
_entity_poly.type
_entity_poly.pdbx_seq_one_letter_code
_entity_poly.pdbx_strand_id
1 'polypeptide(L)'
;MEEPKEALIGLSGIMKLTGVLPILIGTSFLLSPETAIAVGPHLTEYGIFVSMYVGVFAIFIGLTQWLVAIYVKENLHIFGRLFALGLFSTVLLEIYGWTSGLMEFELKFLFATMIPVSATFVLLMYSITPEQPSEVTLSAES
;
A
#
# COMPACT_ATOMS: atom_id res chain seq x y z
N MET A 1 11.87 -0.39 35.42
CA MET A 1 11.26 0.46 34.36
C MET A 1 11.88 -0.05 33.07
N GLU A 2 11.12 -0.75 32.24
CA GLU A 2 11.58 -1.15 30.93
C GLU A 2 11.56 0.10 30.03
N GLU A 3 12.71 0.46 29.46
CA GLU A 3 12.79 1.49 28.44
C GLU A 3 11.88 1.08 27.27
N PRO A 4 11.03 1.99 26.76
CA PRO A 4 10.24 1.69 25.57
C PRO A 4 11.23 1.42 24.43
N LYS A 5 11.23 0.19 23.90
CA LYS A 5 11.98 -0.15 22.70
C LYS A 5 11.52 0.80 21.60
N GLU A 6 12.39 1.71 21.19
CA GLU A 6 12.17 2.52 20.01
C GLU A 6 11.76 1.61 18.86
N ALA A 7 10.62 1.89 18.26
CA ALA A 7 10.20 1.13 17.09
C ALA A 7 11.27 1.29 16.02
N LEU A 8 11.94 0.22 15.64
CA LEU A 8 13.05 0.17 14.68
C LEU A 8 12.72 0.86 13.34
N ILE A 9 11.45 1.03 13.03
CA ILE A 9 10.96 1.65 11.79
C ILE A 9 9.78 2.55 12.15
N GLY A 10 9.90 3.87 11.93
CA GLY A 10 8.81 4.82 12.09
C GLY A 10 7.78 4.74 10.95
N LEU A 11 6.66 5.46 11.08
CA LEU A 11 5.59 5.51 10.08
C LEU A 11 6.11 5.87 8.67
N SER A 12 7.05 6.81 8.55
CA SER A 12 7.70 7.16 7.29
C SER A 12 8.39 5.96 6.62
N GLY A 13 9.08 5.13 7.41
CA GLY A 13 9.71 3.91 6.91
C GLY A 13 8.69 2.87 6.43
N ILE A 14 7.62 2.68 7.18
CA ILE A 14 6.51 1.79 6.80
C ILE A 14 5.83 2.28 5.52
N MET A 15 5.57 3.58 5.39
CA MET A 15 4.99 4.14 4.17
C MET A 15 5.89 3.95 2.95
N LYS A 16 7.20 4.08 3.09
CA LYS A 16 8.15 3.80 2.00
C LYS A 16 8.11 2.33 1.61
N LEU A 17 8.11 1.43 2.58
CA LEU A 17 8.08 -0.01 2.35
C LEU A 17 6.78 -0.43 1.64
N THR A 18 5.64 0.00 2.15
CA THR A 18 4.34 -0.33 1.55
C THR A 18 4.11 0.36 0.21
N GLY A 19 4.71 1.52 -0.04
CA GLY A 19 4.67 2.22 -1.32
C GLY A 19 5.42 1.50 -2.46
N VAL A 20 6.34 0.59 -2.13
CA VAL A 20 7.00 -0.27 -3.14
C VAL A 20 6.00 -1.22 -3.80
N LEU A 21 5.01 -1.71 -3.04
CA LEU A 21 4.04 -2.69 -3.54
C LEU A 21 3.27 -2.20 -4.78
N PRO A 22 2.59 -1.04 -4.76
CA PRO A 22 1.89 -0.54 -5.93
C PRO A 22 2.84 -0.21 -7.09
N ILE A 23 4.11 0.17 -6.83
CA ILE A 23 5.10 0.37 -7.90
C ILE A 23 5.41 -0.97 -8.58
N LEU A 24 5.66 -2.03 -7.82
CA LEU A 24 5.95 -3.36 -8.38
C LEU A 24 4.74 -3.92 -9.15
N ILE A 25 3.55 -3.84 -8.56
CA ILE A 25 2.30 -4.29 -9.19
C ILE A 25 2.06 -3.49 -10.48
N GLY A 26 2.16 -2.17 -10.42
CA GLY A 26 1.97 -1.31 -11.58
C GLY A 26 2.97 -1.58 -12.69
N THR A 27 4.23 -1.83 -12.35
CA THR A 27 5.28 -2.20 -13.30
C THR A 27 4.96 -3.54 -13.98
N SER A 28 4.48 -4.53 -13.21
CA SER A 28 4.09 -5.83 -13.79
C SER A 28 2.90 -5.69 -14.76
N PHE A 29 1.93 -4.83 -14.46
CA PHE A 29 0.81 -4.53 -15.35
C PHE A 29 1.23 -3.83 -16.65
N LEU A 30 2.30 -3.05 -16.62
CA LEU A 30 2.84 -2.42 -17.83
C LEU A 30 3.66 -3.37 -18.69
N LEU A 31 4.51 -4.19 -18.05
CA LEU A 31 5.45 -5.04 -18.78
C LEU A 31 4.84 -6.36 -19.24
N SER A 32 3.89 -6.90 -18.49
CA SER A 32 3.30 -8.21 -18.76
C SER A 32 1.84 -8.25 -18.28
N PRO A 33 0.94 -7.45 -18.90
CA PRO A 33 -0.44 -7.32 -18.43
C PRO A 33 -1.19 -8.68 -18.44
N GLU A 34 -0.91 -9.54 -19.38
CA GLU A 34 -1.53 -10.86 -19.49
C GLU A 34 -1.15 -11.81 -18.35
N THR A 35 0.08 -11.70 -17.84
CA THR A 35 0.57 -12.55 -16.73
C THR A 35 0.36 -11.91 -15.38
N ALA A 36 0.36 -10.58 -15.30
CA ALA A 36 0.15 -9.84 -14.07
C ALA A 36 -1.30 -9.92 -13.58
N ILE A 37 -2.23 -10.00 -14.54
CA ILE A 37 -3.63 -10.21 -14.22
C ILE A 37 -3.84 -11.71 -14.20
N ALA A 38 -3.91 -12.24 -13.02
CA ALA A 38 -4.28 -13.62 -12.81
C ALA A 38 -5.76 -13.91 -13.14
N VAL A 39 -6.40 -13.03 -13.91
CA VAL A 39 -7.78 -13.11 -14.37
C VAL A 39 -7.77 -13.80 -15.72
N GLY A 40 -8.09 -15.07 -15.74
CA GLY A 40 -8.43 -15.90 -16.89
C GLY A 40 -7.71 -15.67 -18.23
N PRO A 41 -7.64 -16.69 -19.08
CA PRO A 41 -6.76 -16.70 -20.27
C PRO A 41 -7.21 -15.78 -21.40
N HIS A 42 -8.26 -14.99 -21.28
CA HIS A 42 -8.87 -14.25 -22.38
C HIS A 42 -9.15 -12.79 -22.03
N LEU A 43 -8.09 -12.02 -21.71
CA LEU A 43 -8.22 -10.57 -21.73
C LEU A 43 -8.44 -10.12 -23.18
N THR A 44 -9.51 -9.37 -23.41
CA THR A 44 -9.68 -8.65 -24.67
C THR A 44 -8.58 -7.60 -24.81
N GLU A 45 -8.29 -7.14 -26.03
CA GLU A 45 -7.34 -6.03 -26.25
C GLU A 45 -7.67 -4.80 -25.39
N TYR A 46 -8.96 -4.52 -25.20
CA TYR A 46 -9.43 -3.46 -24.30
C TYR A 46 -9.09 -3.76 -22.84
N GLY A 47 -9.23 -4.99 -22.39
CA GLY A 47 -8.85 -5.40 -21.02
C GLY A 47 -7.34 -5.23 -20.77
N ILE A 48 -6.50 -5.57 -21.75
CA ILE A 48 -5.04 -5.36 -21.70
C ILE A 48 -4.74 -3.87 -21.55
N PHE A 49 -5.36 -3.03 -22.38
CA PHE A 49 -5.18 -1.56 -22.32
C PHE A 49 -5.59 -0.99 -20.95
N VAL A 50 -6.75 -1.39 -20.43
CA VAL A 50 -7.23 -0.96 -19.11
C VAL A 50 -6.26 -1.37 -18.00
N SER A 51 -5.69 -2.57 -18.10
CA SER A 51 -4.70 -3.06 -17.13
C SER A 51 -3.42 -2.23 -17.13
N MET A 52 -2.90 -1.88 -18.31
CA MET A 52 -1.75 -0.99 -18.41
C MET A 52 -2.06 0.39 -17.82
N TYR A 53 -3.26 0.91 -18.04
CA TYR A 53 -3.71 2.17 -17.46
C TYR A 53 -3.76 2.11 -15.93
N VAL A 54 -4.30 1.04 -15.37
CA VAL A 54 -4.29 0.78 -13.92
C VAL A 54 -2.86 0.68 -13.41
N GLY A 55 -1.94 0.06 -14.18
CA GLY A 55 -0.52 -0.02 -13.86
C GLY A 55 0.14 1.35 -13.68
N VAL A 56 -0.13 2.29 -14.59
CA VAL A 56 0.36 3.69 -14.48
C VAL A 56 -0.13 4.34 -13.18
N PHE A 57 -1.42 4.20 -12.86
CA PHE A 57 -1.97 4.75 -11.62
C PHE A 57 -1.36 4.12 -10.39
N ALA A 58 -1.14 2.81 -10.38
CA ALA A 58 -0.52 2.12 -9.26
C ALA A 58 0.91 2.63 -9.00
N ILE A 59 1.71 2.81 -10.05
CA ILE A 59 3.05 3.41 -9.92
C ILE A 59 2.96 4.82 -9.36
N PHE A 60 2.04 5.63 -9.87
CA PHE A 60 1.85 7.01 -9.40
C PHE A 60 1.46 7.08 -7.92
N ILE A 61 0.57 6.20 -7.47
CA ILE A 61 0.17 6.09 -6.07
C ILE A 61 1.37 5.71 -5.20
N GLY A 62 2.17 4.71 -5.60
CA GLY A 62 3.34 4.29 -4.85
C GLY A 62 4.41 5.38 -4.76
N LEU A 63 4.69 6.09 -5.85
CA LEU A 63 5.60 7.24 -5.86
C LEU A 63 5.07 8.37 -4.98
N THR A 64 3.78 8.69 -5.04
CA THR A 64 3.16 9.71 -4.19
C THR A 64 3.30 9.34 -2.71
N GLN A 65 3.07 8.07 -2.35
CA GLN A 65 3.26 7.59 -0.99
C GLN A 65 4.72 7.77 -0.52
N TRP A 66 5.69 7.51 -1.39
CA TRP A 66 7.11 7.74 -1.11
C TRP A 66 7.43 9.21 -0.89
N LEU A 67 6.95 10.08 -1.78
CA LEU A 67 7.17 11.53 -1.67
C LEU A 67 6.55 12.09 -0.37
N VAL A 68 5.33 11.68 -0.06
CA VAL A 68 4.68 12.06 1.21
C VAL A 68 5.52 11.59 2.40
N ALA A 69 6.02 10.35 2.39
CA ALA A 69 6.83 9.82 3.48
C ALA A 69 8.18 10.53 3.65
N ILE A 70 8.72 11.17 2.60
CA ILE A 70 9.98 11.90 2.65
C ILE A 70 9.77 13.36 3.08
N TYR A 71 8.79 14.03 2.50
CA TYR A 71 8.65 15.49 2.61
C TYR A 71 7.62 15.94 3.64
N VAL A 72 6.62 15.13 3.96
CA VAL A 72 5.60 15.49 4.95
C VAL A 72 6.08 15.06 6.33
N LYS A 73 6.37 16.04 7.20
CA LYS A 73 6.78 15.82 8.59
C LYS A 73 5.61 15.87 9.54
N GLU A 74 4.72 16.84 9.32
CA GLU A 74 3.57 17.07 10.17
C GLU A 74 2.36 16.29 9.66
N ASN A 75 1.55 15.75 10.58
CA ASN A 75 0.32 15.04 10.26
C ASN A 75 0.50 13.81 9.33
N LEU A 76 1.68 13.20 9.31
CA LEU A 76 1.99 12.04 8.48
C LEU A 76 1.01 10.88 8.73
N HIS A 77 0.48 10.76 9.96
CA HIS A 77 -0.52 9.77 10.34
C HIS A 77 -1.84 9.88 9.54
N ILE A 78 -2.22 11.09 9.11
CA ILE A 78 -3.42 11.29 8.26
C ILE A 78 -3.19 10.64 6.90
N PHE A 79 -2.02 10.85 6.30
CA PHE A 79 -1.65 10.24 5.03
C PHE A 79 -1.50 8.72 5.15
N GLY A 80 -0.92 8.24 6.26
CA GLY A 80 -0.86 6.79 6.54
C GLY A 80 -2.23 6.14 6.54
N ARG A 81 -3.23 6.76 7.20
CA ARG A 81 -4.63 6.30 7.18
C ARG A 81 -5.26 6.36 5.80
N LEU A 82 -4.98 7.41 5.03
CA LEU A 82 -5.50 7.57 3.67
C LEU A 82 -4.98 6.44 2.75
N PHE A 83 -3.68 6.16 2.80
CA PHE A 83 -3.11 5.06 2.01
C PHE A 83 -3.59 3.69 2.49
N ALA A 84 -3.75 3.49 3.79
CA ALA A 84 -4.35 2.28 4.34
C ALA A 84 -5.79 2.08 3.84
N LEU A 85 -6.60 3.14 3.80
CA LEU A 85 -7.95 3.08 3.25
C LEU A 85 -7.94 2.74 1.76
N GLY A 86 -7.00 3.29 0.98
CA GLY A 86 -6.82 2.95 -0.43
C GLY A 86 -6.51 1.46 -0.62
N LEU A 87 -5.55 0.91 0.13
CA LEU A 87 -5.23 -0.52 0.09
C LEU A 87 -6.41 -1.40 0.55
N PHE A 88 -7.12 -0.99 1.59
CA PHE A 88 -8.32 -1.71 2.03
C PHE A 88 -9.40 -1.75 0.96
N SER A 89 -9.57 -0.66 0.21
CA SER A 89 -10.54 -0.60 -0.90
C SER A 89 -10.19 -1.60 -2.00
N THR A 90 -8.91 -1.84 -2.29
CA THR A 90 -8.52 -2.88 -3.26
C THR A 90 -8.90 -4.28 -2.78
N VAL A 91 -8.71 -4.56 -1.49
CA VAL A 91 -9.15 -5.84 -0.88
C VAL A 91 -10.66 -6.03 -1.01
N LEU A 92 -11.45 -4.98 -0.77
CA LEU A 92 -12.91 -5.06 -0.93
C LEU A 92 -13.32 -5.33 -2.38
N LEU A 93 -12.62 -4.74 -3.36
CA LEU A 93 -12.87 -4.99 -4.77
C LEU A 93 -12.52 -6.44 -5.17
N GLU A 94 -11.44 -7.00 -4.63
CA GLU A 94 -11.07 -8.40 -4.85
C GLU A 94 -12.14 -9.35 -4.27
N ILE A 95 -12.59 -9.11 -3.04
CA ILE A 95 -13.68 -9.89 -2.42
C ILE A 95 -14.95 -9.80 -3.26
N TYR A 96 -15.29 -8.61 -3.74
CA TYR A 96 -16.44 -8.41 -4.62
C TYR A 96 -16.28 -9.20 -5.92
N GLY A 97 -15.10 -9.15 -6.55
CA GLY A 97 -14.80 -9.90 -7.78
C GLY A 97 -15.03 -11.41 -7.61
N TRP A 98 -14.62 -11.98 -6.47
CA TRP A 98 -14.83 -13.40 -6.18
C TRP A 98 -16.30 -13.72 -5.90
N THR A 99 -16.96 -12.93 -5.06
CA THR A 99 -18.36 -13.21 -4.65
C THR A 99 -19.36 -12.99 -5.77
N SER A 100 -19.05 -12.10 -6.73
CA SER A 100 -19.88 -11.86 -7.91
C SER A 100 -19.60 -12.83 -9.07
N GLY A 101 -18.62 -13.72 -8.94
CA GLY A 101 -18.23 -14.65 -10.00
C GLY A 101 -17.49 -13.99 -11.18
N LEU A 102 -17.06 -12.74 -11.04
CA LEU A 102 -16.21 -12.05 -12.03
C LEU A 102 -14.79 -12.63 -12.08
N MET A 103 -14.35 -13.23 -10.99
CA MET A 103 -13.04 -13.87 -10.85
C MET A 103 -13.21 -15.28 -10.29
N GLU A 104 -12.47 -16.23 -10.86
CA GLU A 104 -12.38 -17.57 -10.28
C GLU A 104 -11.55 -17.55 -9.01
N PHE A 105 -12.02 -18.27 -7.98
CA PHE A 105 -11.26 -18.39 -6.74
C PHE A 105 -10.11 -19.38 -6.93
N GLU A 106 -8.89 -18.86 -6.93
CA GLU A 106 -7.69 -19.68 -6.94
C GLU A 106 -6.84 -19.39 -5.70
N LEU A 107 -6.16 -20.41 -5.17
CA LEU A 107 -5.33 -20.29 -3.97
C LEU A 107 -4.22 -19.22 -4.10
N LYS A 108 -3.69 -19.02 -5.31
CA LYS A 108 -2.69 -17.97 -5.59
C LYS A 108 -3.22 -16.56 -5.30
N PHE A 109 -4.53 -16.32 -5.52
CA PHE A 109 -5.16 -15.03 -5.21
C PHE A 109 -5.26 -14.78 -3.71
N LEU A 110 -5.52 -15.82 -2.93
CA LEU A 110 -5.55 -15.67 -1.48
C LEU A 110 -4.19 -15.16 -0.96
N PHE A 111 -3.09 -15.70 -1.48
CA PHE A 111 -1.75 -15.21 -1.12
C PHE A 111 -1.51 -13.78 -1.60
N ALA A 112 -1.94 -13.45 -2.82
CA ALA A 112 -1.81 -12.07 -3.35
C ALA A 112 -2.59 -11.07 -2.51
N THR A 113 -3.82 -11.40 -2.08
CA THR A 113 -4.67 -10.56 -1.22
C THR A 113 -4.09 -10.38 0.19
N MET A 114 -3.38 -11.37 0.72
CA MET A 114 -2.74 -11.25 2.04
C MET A 114 -1.71 -10.11 2.09
N ILE A 115 -1.08 -9.77 0.97
CA ILE A 115 -0.11 -8.68 0.91
C ILE A 115 -0.77 -7.31 1.17
N PRO A 116 -1.80 -6.86 0.42
CA PRO A 116 -2.46 -5.59 0.70
C PRO A 116 -3.18 -5.59 2.05
N VAL A 117 -3.72 -6.72 2.51
CA VAL A 117 -4.31 -6.83 3.86
C VAL A 117 -3.26 -6.55 4.93
N SER A 118 -2.10 -7.19 4.85
CA SER A 118 -1.01 -7.00 5.82
C SER A 118 -0.49 -5.55 5.78
N ALA A 119 -0.31 -4.98 4.59
CA ALA A 119 0.13 -3.59 4.42
C ALA A 119 -0.89 -2.60 5.00
N THR A 120 -2.19 -2.83 4.78
CA THR A 120 -3.27 -2.03 5.37
C THR A 120 -3.19 -2.06 6.89
N PHE A 121 -3.09 -3.26 7.47
CA PHE A 121 -3.03 -3.43 8.92
C PHE A 121 -1.82 -2.72 9.52
N VAL A 122 -0.63 -2.91 8.95
CA VAL A 122 0.60 -2.28 9.42
C VAL A 122 0.51 -0.76 9.32
N LEU A 123 0.04 -0.21 8.19
CA LEU A 123 -0.14 1.24 8.04
C LEU A 123 -1.11 1.81 9.07
N LEU A 124 -2.23 1.13 9.33
CA LEU A 124 -3.19 1.56 10.34
C LEU A 124 -2.58 1.56 11.74
N MET A 125 -1.90 0.48 12.13
CA MET A 125 -1.26 0.37 13.45
C MET A 125 -0.28 1.51 13.70
N TYR A 126 0.60 1.79 12.73
CA TYR A 126 1.58 2.88 12.86
C TYR A 126 0.95 4.28 12.74
N SER A 127 -0.21 4.40 12.08
CA SER A 127 -0.92 5.69 11.96
C SER A 127 -1.80 6.02 13.18
N ILE A 128 -2.11 5.04 14.03
CA ILE A 128 -2.91 5.22 15.24
C ILE A 128 -2.01 5.53 16.44
N THR A 129 -0.80 4.98 16.46
CA THR A 129 0.17 5.22 17.54
C THR A 129 0.63 6.68 17.45
N PRO A 130 0.41 7.53 18.47
CA PRO A 130 0.91 8.90 18.47
C PRO A 130 2.42 8.88 18.34
N GLU A 131 2.98 9.65 17.41
CA GLU A 131 4.41 9.93 17.42
C GLU A 131 4.73 10.64 18.75
N GLN A 132 5.54 10.02 19.60
CA GLN A 132 6.07 10.71 20.78
C GLN A 132 6.87 11.92 20.27
N PRO A 133 6.62 13.13 20.80
CA PRO A 133 7.44 14.30 20.45
C PRO A 133 8.90 13.92 20.75
N SER A 134 9.75 14.01 19.74
CA SER A 134 11.19 13.82 19.94
C SER A 134 11.66 14.85 20.96
N GLU A 135 12.19 14.42 22.08
CA GLU A 135 12.69 15.23 23.21
C GLU A 135 13.87 16.17 22.85
N VAL A 136 14.18 16.31 21.57
CA VAL A 136 15.31 17.10 21.07
C VAL A 136 15.10 18.61 21.23
N THR A 137 13.88 19.09 21.54
CA THR A 137 13.61 20.53 21.61
C THR A 137 13.72 21.14 23.01
N LEU A 138 13.95 20.36 24.07
CA LEU A 138 14.02 20.88 25.43
C LEU A 138 15.44 21.18 25.95
N SER A 139 16.47 20.85 25.20
CA SER A 139 17.87 21.11 25.64
C SER A 139 18.48 22.38 25.02
N ALA A 140 17.74 23.17 24.25
CA ALA A 140 18.24 24.40 23.63
C ALA A 140 17.82 25.70 24.37
N GLU A 141 17.05 25.61 25.46
CA GLU A 141 16.62 26.79 26.26
C GLU A 141 17.06 26.76 27.71
N SER A 142 18.20 26.15 28.04
CA SER A 142 18.81 26.27 29.37
C SER A 142 20.19 26.87 29.32
#